data_2114a485d8dc110481b75f631c332bd1
#
_entry.id   2114a485d8dc110481b75f631c332bd1
#
_cell.length_a   1.000
_cell.length_b   1.000
_cell.length_c   1.000
_cell.angle_alpha   90.00
_cell.angle_beta   90.00
_cell.angle_gamma   90.00
#
_symmetry.space_group_name_H-M   'P 1'
#
loop_
_entity.id
_entity.type
_entity.pdbx_description
1 polymer ?
#
loop_
_entity_poly.entity_id
_entity_poly.type
_entity_poly.pdbx_seq_one_letter_code
_entity_poly.pdbx_strand_id
1 'polypeptide(L)'
;YVDEADIDVITVGYQISTDSEFSASATTDVVIPASQYAYYDSNTMFNRRRPSTDYYYRSYVVLDGVYYYNNISRHTTDPLEVKGYNLLPATIKATSASAMPSVDAWDLTGVDEMGVAYSTSADFLTSSTGISYAAMQEDPFFGGYMLALSGLTPATGYYYTYYIKRGSEYEYGPAESVLSFATQPDASCISVNDVKPESYTPGKVIFTGSSKVSELAKTTYSIVTSLEYATDKDFSDKTVKEFTGNLSFQKNDLKPATTYYYRVALAYKDSKGDKTLYTAVKSFTTNEMVVSVGASTTNIKATSIKLGIGFDYSMWDRTGLVTGAIMTTDPACELTSEGVMMKESYDVEDMFFGTMTMLDEFTGLEPATKYYF
;
A
#
# COMPACT_ATOMS: atom_id res chain seq x y z
N TYR A 1 -54.75 -10.45 -42.42
CA TYR A 1 -55.01 -9.34 -43.36
C TYR A 1 -56.26 -8.63 -42.83
N VAL A 2 -56.10 -7.38 -42.42
CA VAL A 2 -57.24 -6.52 -42.03
C VAL A 2 -57.62 -5.72 -43.28
N ASP A 3 -58.87 -5.72 -43.65
CA ASP A 3 -59.32 -4.97 -44.81
C ASP A 3 -59.28 -3.46 -44.53
N GLU A 4 -58.94 -2.62 -45.51
CA GLU A 4 -58.78 -1.16 -45.31
C GLU A 4 -60.08 -0.52 -44.70
N ALA A 5 -61.23 -1.13 -44.87
CA ALA A 5 -62.46 -0.69 -44.28
C ALA A 5 -62.63 -0.94 -42.78
N ASP A 6 -61.83 -1.83 -42.20
CA ASP A 6 -61.90 -2.22 -40.77
C ASP A 6 -60.84 -1.56 -39.89
N ILE A 7 -59.99 -0.75 -40.50
CA ILE A 7 -58.83 -0.11 -39.77
C ILE A 7 -59.35 0.86 -38.70
N ASP A 8 -60.46 1.50 -38.88
CA ASP A 8 -61.00 2.47 -37.90
C ASP A 8 -61.80 1.82 -36.76
N VAL A 9 -61.99 0.50 -36.78
CA VAL A 9 -62.78 -0.25 -35.78
C VAL A 9 -61.95 -1.08 -34.87
N ILE A 10 -60.70 -1.32 -35.24
CA ILE A 10 -59.78 -2.13 -34.45
C ILE A 10 -58.65 -1.30 -33.79
N THR A 11 -58.26 -1.69 -32.60
CA THR A 11 -57.05 -1.18 -31.95
C THR A 11 -56.03 -2.29 -31.91
N VAL A 12 -54.78 -2.01 -32.35
CA VAL A 12 -53.67 -2.93 -32.30
C VAL A 12 -52.64 -2.41 -31.34
N GLY A 13 -52.05 -3.30 -30.54
CA GLY A 13 -51.02 -2.93 -29.58
C GLY A 13 -50.16 -4.10 -29.13
N TYR A 14 -49.26 -3.81 -28.23
CA TYR A 14 -48.49 -4.83 -27.55
C TYR A 14 -48.33 -4.49 -26.08
N GLN A 15 -48.16 -5.53 -25.28
CA GLN A 15 -47.79 -5.44 -23.88
C GLN A 15 -46.41 -6.04 -23.68
N ILE A 16 -45.60 -5.35 -22.86
CA ILE A 16 -44.29 -5.83 -22.41
C ILE A 16 -44.25 -5.71 -20.91
N SER A 17 -43.79 -6.77 -20.23
CA SER A 17 -43.76 -6.87 -18.78
C SER A 17 -42.49 -7.57 -18.31
N THR A 18 -42.02 -7.27 -17.09
CA THR A 18 -41.02 -8.06 -16.39
C THR A 18 -41.64 -9.23 -15.61
N ASP A 19 -42.95 -9.37 -15.68
CA ASP A 19 -43.73 -10.41 -15.03
C ASP A 19 -44.51 -11.21 -16.09
N SER A 20 -44.40 -12.54 -16.05
CA SER A 20 -45.08 -13.44 -16.99
C SER A 20 -46.61 -13.38 -16.92
N GLU A 21 -47.17 -12.91 -15.80
CA GLU A 21 -48.62 -12.77 -15.57
C GLU A 21 -49.16 -11.41 -16.03
N PHE A 22 -48.30 -10.51 -16.51
CA PHE A 22 -48.68 -9.17 -16.96
C PHE A 22 -49.41 -8.34 -15.90
N SER A 23 -48.90 -8.36 -14.66
CA SER A 23 -49.46 -7.51 -13.60
C SER A 23 -49.39 -6.02 -14.00
N ALA A 24 -50.40 -5.24 -13.60
CA ALA A 24 -50.53 -3.84 -14.00
C ALA A 24 -49.30 -2.97 -13.57
N SER A 25 -48.66 -3.31 -12.48
CA SER A 25 -47.47 -2.59 -11.96
C SER A 25 -46.20 -2.87 -12.76
N ALA A 26 -46.11 -3.99 -13.46
CA ALA A 26 -44.92 -4.43 -14.21
C ALA A 26 -45.09 -4.34 -15.72
N THR A 27 -46.27 -3.98 -16.20
CA THR A 27 -46.63 -4.04 -17.61
C THR A 27 -46.73 -2.64 -18.25
N THR A 28 -46.05 -2.49 -19.38
CA THR A 28 -46.19 -1.34 -20.26
C THR A 28 -47.09 -1.74 -21.41
N ASP A 29 -48.19 -1.01 -21.62
CA ASP A 29 -49.13 -1.18 -22.74
C ASP A 29 -48.83 -0.11 -23.77
N VAL A 30 -48.69 -0.51 -25.04
CA VAL A 30 -48.40 0.39 -26.15
C VAL A 30 -49.43 0.16 -27.25
N VAL A 31 -50.23 1.18 -27.48
CA VAL A 31 -51.16 1.20 -28.63
C VAL A 31 -50.42 1.68 -29.88
N ILE A 32 -50.50 0.92 -30.97
CA ILE A 32 -49.90 1.26 -32.25
C ILE A 32 -50.88 2.15 -33.03
N PRO A 33 -50.48 3.36 -33.46
CA PRO A 33 -51.31 4.20 -34.30
C PRO A 33 -51.69 3.51 -35.61
N ALA A 34 -52.91 3.64 -36.06
CA ALA A 34 -53.40 3.02 -37.30
C ALA A 34 -52.51 3.34 -38.52
N SER A 35 -51.97 4.55 -38.60
CA SER A 35 -51.03 4.97 -39.64
C SER A 35 -49.70 4.19 -39.67
N GLN A 36 -49.41 3.42 -38.63
CA GLN A 36 -48.15 2.66 -38.49
C GLN A 36 -48.36 1.15 -38.61
N TYR A 37 -49.58 0.63 -38.78
CA TYR A 37 -49.83 -0.82 -38.77
C TYR A 37 -49.03 -1.58 -39.83
N ALA A 38 -48.76 -0.98 -40.97
CA ALA A 38 -48.01 -1.61 -42.06
C ALA A 38 -46.45 -1.52 -41.89
N TYR A 39 -45.96 -0.62 -41.02
CA TYR A 39 -44.52 -0.27 -40.94
C TYR A 39 -43.98 -0.31 -39.53
N TYR A 40 -44.74 -0.86 -38.57
CA TYR A 40 -44.26 -0.88 -37.18
C TYR A 40 -43.06 -1.85 -37.03
N ASP A 41 -41.94 -1.29 -36.67
CA ASP A 41 -40.73 -2.07 -36.40
C ASP A 41 -40.74 -2.59 -34.97
N SER A 42 -40.90 -3.91 -34.80
CA SER A 42 -40.90 -4.58 -33.51
C SER A 42 -39.54 -4.45 -32.76
N ASN A 43 -38.46 -4.11 -33.45
CA ASN A 43 -37.16 -3.91 -32.84
C ASN A 43 -37.18 -2.71 -31.88
N THR A 44 -38.05 -1.73 -32.08
CA THR A 44 -38.20 -0.59 -31.16
C THR A 44 -38.78 -1.00 -29.79
N MET A 45 -39.43 -2.16 -29.71
CA MET A 45 -40.08 -2.67 -28.50
C MET A 45 -39.10 -2.84 -27.33
N PHE A 46 -37.86 -3.25 -27.63
CA PHE A 46 -36.81 -3.51 -26.63
C PHE A 46 -35.84 -2.35 -26.46
N ASN A 47 -35.98 -1.26 -27.18
CA ASN A 47 -35.15 -0.09 -27.02
C ASN A 47 -35.33 0.51 -25.60
N ARG A 48 -34.24 0.92 -24.99
CA ARG A 48 -34.22 1.54 -23.66
C ARG A 48 -34.80 0.66 -22.54
N ARG A 49 -34.56 -0.65 -22.60
CA ARG A 49 -34.95 -1.61 -21.56
C ARG A 49 -33.80 -1.84 -20.60
N ARG A 50 -34.13 -2.27 -19.35
CA ARG A 50 -33.12 -2.61 -18.35
C ARG A 50 -32.22 -3.73 -18.88
N PRO A 51 -30.89 -3.64 -18.67
CA PRO A 51 -29.98 -4.72 -19.02
C PRO A 51 -30.23 -5.99 -18.20
N SER A 52 -29.78 -7.14 -18.71
CA SER A 52 -29.83 -8.46 -18.03
C SER A 52 -31.22 -8.76 -17.43
N THR A 53 -32.28 -8.33 -18.09
CA THR A 53 -33.64 -8.42 -17.56
C THR A 53 -34.50 -9.26 -18.49
N ASP A 54 -35.29 -10.15 -17.92
CA ASP A 54 -36.29 -10.93 -18.63
C ASP A 54 -37.53 -10.07 -18.90
N TYR A 55 -37.91 -9.99 -20.16
CA TYR A 55 -39.14 -9.38 -20.58
C TYR A 55 -40.03 -10.41 -21.21
N TYR A 56 -41.30 -10.38 -20.84
CA TYR A 56 -42.40 -11.11 -21.45
C TYR A 56 -43.17 -10.14 -22.31
N TYR A 57 -43.55 -10.55 -23.52
CA TYR A 57 -44.30 -9.68 -24.42
C TYR A 57 -45.33 -10.46 -25.19
N ARG A 58 -46.43 -9.75 -25.53
CA ARG A 58 -47.51 -10.23 -26.35
C ARG A 58 -48.11 -9.07 -27.14
N SER A 59 -48.55 -9.32 -28.35
CA SER A 59 -49.39 -8.37 -29.11
C SER A 59 -50.86 -8.67 -28.90
N TYR A 60 -51.68 -7.66 -29.16
CA TYR A 60 -53.10 -7.80 -29.07
C TYR A 60 -53.81 -7.01 -30.16
N VAL A 61 -55.07 -7.44 -30.46
CA VAL A 61 -56.05 -6.70 -31.22
C VAL A 61 -57.28 -6.51 -30.33
N VAL A 62 -57.85 -5.32 -30.31
CA VAL A 62 -59.14 -5.03 -29.66
C VAL A 62 -60.16 -4.87 -30.71
N LEU A 63 -61.25 -5.64 -30.64
CA LEU A 63 -62.42 -5.55 -31.48
C LEU A 63 -63.66 -5.52 -30.59
N ASP A 64 -64.51 -4.52 -30.76
CA ASP A 64 -65.70 -4.33 -29.92
C ASP A 64 -65.42 -4.36 -28.40
N GLY A 65 -64.29 -3.83 -27.98
CA GLY A 65 -63.86 -3.79 -26.57
C GLY A 65 -63.30 -5.11 -26.02
N VAL A 66 -63.17 -6.16 -26.83
CA VAL A 66 -62.63 -7.46 -26.48
C VAL A 66 -61.16 -7.56 -26.92
N TYR A 67 -60.32 -7.95 -26.02
CA TYR A 67 -58.87 -8.14 -26.28
C TYR A 67 -58.61 -9.57 -26.78
N TYR A 68 -57.93 -9.68 -27.90
CA TYR A 68 -57.41 -10.93 -28.48
C TYR A 68 -55.89 -10.90 -28.47
N TYR A 69 -55.28 -11.72 -27.62
CA TYR A 69 -53.82 -11.77 -27.46
C TYR A 69 -53.18 -12.89 -28.27
N ASN A 70 -51.94 -12.66 -28.75
CA ASN A 70 -51.16 -13.75 -29.27
C ASN A 70 -50.45 -14.51 -28.11
N ASN A 71 -49.65 -15.52 -28.45
CA ASN A 71 -48.83 -16.24 -27.47
C ASN A 71 -47.83 -15.32 -26.81
N ILE A 72 -47.57 -15.56 -25.50
CA ILE A 72 -46.53 -14.87 -24.76
C ILE A 72 -45.15 -15.34 -25.27
N SER A 73 -44.31 -14.41 -25.58
CA SER A 73 -42.86 -14.64 -25.87
C SER A 73 -42.02 -14.05 -24.78
N ARG A 74 -40.80 -14.57 -24.63
CA ARG A 74 -39.78 -14.09 -23.64
C ARG A 74 -38.55 -13.64 -24.38
N HIS A 75 -37.93 -12.57 -23.90
CA HIS A 75 -36.65 -12.10 -24.36
C HIS A 75 -35.87 -11.60 -23.14
N THR A 76 -34.60 -12.03 -23.01
CA THR A 76 -33.67 -11.52 -22.01
C THR A 76 -32.78 -10.48 -22.67
N THR A 77 -32.78 -9.26 -22.13
CA THR A 77 -31.92 -8.19 -22.67
C THR A 77 -30.43 -8.48 -22.36
N ASP A 78 -29.56 -8.00 -23.22
CA ASP A 78 -28.13 -8.13 -23.03
C ASP A 78 -27.66 -7.44 -21.74
N PRO A 79 -26.50 -7.87 -21.16
CA PRO A 79 -25.89 -7.17 -20.05
C PRO A 79 -25.58 -5.71 -20.40
N LEU A 80 -25.56 -4.86 -19.38
CA LEU A 80 -25.09 -3.48 -19.53
C LEU A 80 -23.66 -3.49 -20.03
N GLU A 81 -23.42 -2.84 -21.15
CA GLU A 81 -22.07 -2.67 -21.69
C GLU A 81 -21.60 -1.22 -21.48
N VAL A 82 -20.54 -1.04 -20.71
CA VAL A 82 -19.86 0.24 -20.56
C VAL A 82 -18.47 0.13 -21.18
N LYS A 83 -18.26 0.89 -22.25
CA LYS A 83 -17.01 0.87 -23.01
C LYS A 83 -16.05 1.97 -22.57
N GLY A 84 -14.74 1.75 -22.69
CA GLY A 84 -13.73 2.79 -22.49
C GLY A 84 -13.28 3.02 -21.04
N TYR A 85 -13.39 2.03 -20.18
CA TYR A 85 -13.22 2.12 -18.72
C TYR A 85 -11.80 1.93 -18.21
N ASN A 86 -10.78 2.37 -18.91
CA ASN A 86 -9.44 2.34 -18.37
C ASN A 86 -9.10 3.69 -17.73
N LEU A 87 -8.87 3.69 -16.40
CA LEU A 87 -8.22 4.81 -15.75
C LEU A 87 -6.82 4.94 -16.33
N LEU A 88 -6.60 5.95 -17.16
CA LEU A 88 -5.31 6.17 -17.80
C LEU A 88 -4.23 6.38 -16.72
N PRO A 89 -3.05 5.77 -16.82
CA PRO A 89 -1.97 5.92 -15.83
C PRO A 89 -1.61 7.38 -15.51
N ALA A 90 -1.74 8.27 -16.48
CA ALA A 90 -1.49 9.70 -16.29
C ALA A 90 -2.51 10.41 -15.38
N THR A 91 -3.67 9.82 -15.17
CA THR A 91 -4.74 10.38 -14.34
C THR A 91 -4.78 9.77 -12.93
N ILE A 92 -3.97 8.76 -12.65
CA ILE A 92 -3.88 8.14 -11.33
C ILE A 92 -2.81 8.88 -10.52
N LYS A 93 -3.22 9.40 -9.35
CA LYS A 93 -2.35 10.07 -8.37
C LYS A 93 -2.35 9.30 -7.05
N ALA A 94 -1.67 9.82 -6.04
CA ALA A 94 -1.61 9.18 -4.73
C ALA A 94 -3.00 9.09 -4.04
N THR A 95 -3.83 10.13 -4.17
CA THR A 95 -5.11 10.22 -3.47
C THR A 95 -6.31 10.44 -4.39
N SER A 96 -6.12 10.34 -5.70
CA SER A 96 -7.19 10.55 -6.68
C SER A 96 -6.93 9.81 -7.98
N ALA A 97 -8.02 9.54 -8.71
CA ALA A 97 -7.97 9.03 -10.07
C ALA A 97 -9.10 9.65 -10.89
N SER A 98 -8.94 9.74 -12.20
CA SER A 98 -10.00 10.23 -13.08
C SER A 98 -10.03 9.45 -14.40
N ALA A 99 -11.22 9.38 -14.99
CA ALA A 99 -11.47 8.75 -16.28
C ALA A 99 -12.53 9.50 -17.07
N MET A 100 -12.57 9.26 -18.36
CA MET A 100 -13.65 9.72 -19.28
C MET A 100 -14.35 8.46 -19.83
N PRO A 101 -15.35 7.96 -19.13
CA PRO A 101 -16.07 6.76 -19.54
C PRO A 101 -16.99 7.06 -20.73
N SER A 102 -17.16 6.07 -21.60
CA SER A 102 -18.21 6.03 -22.60
C SER A 102 -19.29 5.04 -22.14
N VAL A 103 -20.52 5.48 -22.02
CA VAL A 103 -21.65 4.66 -21.58
C VAL A 103 -22.47 4.31 -22.79
N ASP A 104 -22.56 3.03 -23.13
CA ASP A 104 -23.46 2.49 -24.13
C ASP A 104 -24.60 1.77 -23.41
N ALA A 105 -25.48 2.55 -22.80
CA ALA A 105 -26.66 2.05 -22.10
C ALA A 105 -27.91 2.34 -22.90
N TRP A 106 -28.66 1.29 -23.22
CA TRP A 106 -29.83 1.36 -24.05
C TRP A 106 -31.06 1.94 -23.34
N ASP A 107 -31.18 1.73 -22.03
CA ASP A 107 -32.31 2.26 -21.25
C ASP A 107 -31.81 3.06 -20.04
N LEU A 108 -31.81 4.38 -20.20
CA LEU A 108 -31.52 5.33 -19.12
C LEU A 108 -32.80 5.87 -18.45
N THR A 109 -33.97 5.34 -18.81
CA THR A 109 -35.26 5.75 -18.21
C THR A 109 -35.27 5.38 -16.72
N GLY A 110 -35.49 6.35 -15.85
CA GLY A 110 -35.50 6.15 -14.41
C GLY A 110 -34.13 5.86 -13.80
N VAL A 111 -33.04 6.14 -14.52
CA VAL A 111 -31.69 6.15 -13.96
C VAL A 111 -31.54 7.45 -13.19
N ASP A 112 -31.28 7.31 -11.87
CA ASP A 112 -31.04 8.43 -10.99
C ASP A 112 -29.56 8.81 -10.97
N GLU A 113 -28.68 7.80 -11.10
CA GLU A 113 -27.23 7.99 -11.03
C GLU A 113 -26.50 6.87 -11.77
N MET A 114 -25.39 7.21 -12.40
CA MET A 114 -24.43 6.26 -12.96
C MET A 114 -23.04 6.58 -12.43
N GLY A 115 -22.20 5.57 -12.29
CA GLY A 115 -20.86 5.80 -11.78
C GLY A 115 -20.02 4.54 -11.66
N VAL A 116 -19.07 4.60 -10.76
CA VAL A 116 -18.15 3.51 -10.42
C VAL A 116 -18.33 3.11 -8.97
N ALA A 117 -18.58 1.83 -8.76
CA ALA A 117 -18.45 1.17 -7.47
C ALA A 117 -17.02 0.65 -7.34
N TYR A 118 -16.33 0.95 -6.24
CA TYR A 118 -14.94 0.57 -6.04
C TYR A 118 -14.64 0.17 -4.60
N SER A 119 -13.62 -0.68 -4.42
CA SER A 119 -13.18 -1.20 -3.14
C SER A 119 -11.71 -1.59 -3.18
N THR A 120 -11.10 -1.79 -2.02
CA THR A 120 -9.77 -2.42 -1.89
C THR A 120 -9.82 -3.95 -1.92
N SER A 121 -11.02 -4.56 -1.87
CA SER A 121 -11.25 -6.01 -2.00
C SER A 121 -11.64 -6.38 -3.43
N ALA A 122 -11.07 -7.45 -3.97
CA ALA A 122 -11.40 -7.93 -5.31
C ALA A 122 -12.81 -8.54 -5.41
N ASP A 123 -13.32 -9.05 -4.32
CA ASP A 123 -14.62 -9.74 -4.20
C ASP A 123 -15.73 -8.83 -3.64
N PHE A 124 -15.57 -7.51 -3.74
CA PHE A 124 -16.48 -6.54 -3.11
C PHE A 124 -17.94 -6.66 -3.57
N LEU A 125 -18.19 -7.12 -4.80
CA LEU A 125 -19.55 -7.31 -5.30
C LEU A 125 -20.27 -8.48 -4.62
N THR A 126 -19.54 -9.53 -4.23
CA THR A 126 -20.10 -10.71 -3.58
C THR A 126 -20.17 -10.54 -2.06
N SER A 127 -19.19 -9.88 -1.47
CA SER A 127 -19.12 -9.62 -0.02
C SER A 127 -20.04 -8.49 0.43
N SER A 128 -20.44 -7.60 -0.50
CA SER A 128 -21.28 -6.40 -0.25
C SER A 128 -20.74 -5.49 0.87
N THR A 129 -19.42 -5.54 1.15
CA THR A 129 -18.78 -4.77 2.23
C THR A 129 -17.69 -3.87 1.67
N GLY A 130 -17.55 -2.68 2.26
CA GLY A 130 -16.49 -1.74 1.91
C GLY A 130 -16.59 -1.17 0.49
N ILE A 131 -17.80 -1.10 -0.07
CA ILE A 131 -18.05 -0.49 -1.38
C ILE A 131 -18.12 1.02 -1.23
N SER A 132 -17.37 1.70 -2.06
CA SER A 132 -17.46 3.15 -2.24
C SER A 132 -18.02 3.45 -3.64
N TYR A 133 -18.71 4.58 -3.78
CA TYR A 133 -19.34 5.00 -5.03
C TYR A 133 -18.81 6.35 -5.48
N ALA A 134 -18.57 6.50 -6.76
CA ALA A 134 -18.26 7.76 -7.41
C ALA A 134 -19.18 7.96 -8.61
N ALA A 135 -20.04 8.96 -8.53
CA ALA A 135 -20.96 9.28 -9.62
C ALA A 135 -20.22 9.93 -10.80
N MET A 136 -20.64 9.56 -12.00
CA MET A 136 -20.24 10.24 -13.23
C MET A 136 -20.95 11.57 -13.35
N GLN A 137 -20.28 12.53 -13.96
CA GLN A 137 -20.85 13.83 -14.29
C GLN A 137 -20.77 14.04 -15.79
N GLU A 138 -21.79 14.66 -16.38
CA GLU A 138 -21.74 15.07 -17.79
C GLU A 138 -20.64 16.13 -17.98
N ASP A 139 -19.85 15.97 -19.05
CA ASP A 139 -18.89 16.99 -19.46
C ASP A 139 -19.63 18.13 -20.17
N PRO A 140 -19.63 19.35 -19.60
CA PRO A 140 -20.39 20.47 -20.18
C PRO A 140 -19.77 21.02 -21.47
N PHE A 141 -18.55 20.64 -21.84
CA PHE A 141 -17.82 21.22 -22.96
C PHE A 141 -17.69 20.28 -24.17
N PHE A 142 -17.46 18.98 -23.91
CA PHE A 142 -17.13 18.03 -24.98
C PHE A 142 -18.24 16.99 -25.20
N GLY A 143 -19.26 16.96 -24.35
CA GLY A 143 -20.21 15.86 -24.30
C GLY A 143 -19.59 14.56 -23.81
N GLY A 144 -20.39 13.68 -23.21
CA GLY A 144 -19.91 12.46 -22.57
C GLY A 144 -19.85 12.59 -21.07
N TYR A 145 -19.08 11.73 -20.40
CA TYR A 145 -19.06 11.67 -18.95
C TYR A 145 -17.64 11.82 -18.41
N MET A 146 -17.52 12.48 -17.26
CA MET A 146 -16.32 12.54 -16.45
C MET A 146 -16.53 11.76 -15.15
N LEU A 147 -15.49 11.04 -14.73
CA LEU A 147 -15.43 10.34 -13.46
C LEU A 147 -14.23 10.85 -12.68
N ALA A 148 -14.44 11.23 -11.43
CA ALA A 148 -13.39 11.63 -10.50
C ALA A 148 -13.51 10.86 -9.19
N LEU A 149 -12.45 10.12 -8.82
CA LEU A 149 -12.29 9.48 -7.53
C LEU A 149 -11.35 10.32 -6.67
N SER A 150 -11.74 10.59 -5.44
CA SER A 150 -10.96 11.38 -4.48
C SER A 150 -10.91 10.69 -3.12
N GLY A 151 -9.98 11.12 -2.26
CA GLY A 151 -9.83 10.54 -0.92
C GLY A 151 -9.28 9.11 -0.93
N LEU A 152 -8.62 8.71 -2.01
CA LEU A 152 -7.99 7.40 -2.12
C LEU A 152 -6.76 7.33 -1.21
N THR A 153 -6.43 6.13 -0.75
CA THR A 153 -5.22 5.86 0.03
C THR A 153 -4.03 5.68 -0.91
N PRO A 154 -2.87 6.30 -0.63
CA PRO A 154 -1.66 6.13 -1.44
C PRO A 154 -1.15 4.68 -1.47
N ALA A 155 -0.43 4.31 -2.52
CA ALA A 155 0.15 2.98 -2.75
C ALA A 155 -0.83 1.82 -2.50
N THR A 156 -2.09 2.01 -2.84
CA THR A 156 -3.17 1.06 -2.57
C THR A 156 -3.80 0.57 -3.87
N GLY A 157 -4.04 -0.73 -3.95
CA GLY A 157 -4.80 -1.35 -5.04
C GLY A 157 -6.30 -1.17 -4.83
N TYR A 158 -6.98 -0.84 -5.90
CA TYR A 158 -8.44 -0.72 -5.97
C TYR A 158 -8.97 -1.59 -7.09
N TYR A 159 -10.13 -2.19 -6.84
CA TYR A 159 -10.94 -2.92 -7.79
C TYR A 159 -12.22 -2.14 -8.03
N TYR A 160 -12.70 -2.07 -9.26
CA TYR A 160 -13.84 -1.25 -9.60
C TYR A 160 -14.65 -1.85 -10.75
N THR A 161 -15.96 -1.56 -10.74
CA THR A 161 -16.86 -1.79 -11.85
C THR A 161 -17.83 -0.63 -11.94
N TYR A 162 -18.56 -0.53 -13.03
CA TYR A 162 -19.58 0.48 -13.16
C TYR A 162 -20.89 0.06 -12.48
N TYR A 163 -21.71 1.04 -12.14
CA TYR A 163 -23.06 0.84 -11.64
C TYR A 163 -24.05 1.82 -12.26
N ILE A 164 -25.31 1.40 -12.27
CA ILE A 164 -26.48 2.24 -12.47
C ILE A 164 -27.32 2.16 -11.21
N LYS A 165 -27.87 3.28 -10.78
CA LYS A 165 -28.78 3.35 -9.64
C LYS A 165 -30.15 3.79 -10.10
N ARG A 166 -31.19 3.05 -9.67
CA ARG A 166 -32.62 3.34 -9.89
C ARG A 166 -33.34 3.25 -8.54
N GLY A 167 -33.78 4.37 -8.00
CA GLY A 167 -34.34 4.42 -6.65
C GLY A 167 -33.30 4.01 -5.60
N SER A 168 -33.55 2.93 -4.88
CA SER A 168 -32.64 2.35 -3.90
C SER A 168 -31.78 1.20 -4.44
N GLU A 169 -32.00 0.77 -5.67
CA GLU A 169 -31.35 -0.41 -6.26
C GLU A 169 -30.12 -0.02 -7.08
N TYR A 170 -29.08 -0.84 -6.95
CA TYR A 170 -27.84 -0.75 -7.72
C TYR A 170 -27.75 -1.93 -8.69
N GLU A 171 -27.54 -1.65 -9.95
CA GLU A 171 -27.24 -2.61 -11.01
C GLU A 171 -25.75 -2.48 -11.35
N TYR A 172 -24.98 -3.55 -11.23
CA TYR A 172 -23.53 -3.56 -11.48
C TYR A 172 -23.21 -4.20 -12.82
N GLY A 173 -22.08 -3.85 -13.37
CA GLY A 173 -21.47 -4.61 -14.47
C GLY A 173 -21.23 -6.07 -14.08
N PRO A 174 -21.11 -6.96 -15.07
CA PRO A 174 -20.84 -8.38 -14.79
C PRO A 174 -19.53 -8.55 -14.05
N ALA A 175 -19.42 -9.63 -13.26
CA ALA A 175 -18.25 -9.89 -12.40
C ALA A 175 -16.92 -9.90 -13.18
N GLU A 176 -16.92 -10.38 -14.42
CA GLU A 176 -15.77 -10.38 -15.33
C GLU A 176 -15.37 -8.97 -15.80
N SER A 177 -16.19 -7.95 -15.59
CA SER A 177 -15.89 -6.55 -15.91
C SER A 177 -15.19 -5.81 -14.77
N VAL A 178 -14.91 -6.49 -13.67
CA VAL A 178 -14.15 -5.88 -12.56
C VAL A 178 -12.71 -5.62 -13.00
N LEU A 179 -12.34 -4.36 -13.01
CA LEU A 179 -11.02 -3.88 -13.36
C LEU A 179 -10.26 -3.48 -12.09
N SER A 180 -8.95 -3.25 -12.21
CA SER A 180 -8.13 -2.81 -11.09
C SER A 180 -7.15 -1.72 -11.49
N PHE A 181 -6.81 -0.87 -10.52
CA PHE A 181 -5.72 0.09 -10.62
C PHE A 181 -5.03 0.24 -9.26
N ALA A 182 -3.83 0.80 -9.25
CA ALA A 182 -3.14 1.15 -8.02
C ALA A 182 -2.84 2.65 -7.99
N THR A 183 -3.03 3.27 -6.82
CA THR A 183 -2.66 4.67 -6.59
C THR A 183 -1.14 4.80 -6.45
N GLN A 184 -0.61 5.95 -6.87
CA GLN A 184 0.81 6.26 -6.71
C GLN A 184 1.19 6.35 -5.22
N PRO A 185 2.43 6.00 -4.85
CA PRO A 185 2.92 6.23 -3.49
C PRO A 185 3.15 7.72 -3.21
N ASP A 186 3.06 8.09 -1.94
CA ASP A 186 3.53 9.36 -1.41
C ASP A 186 4.29 9.16 -0.09
N ALA A 187 4.73 10.25 0.54
CA ALA A 187 5.54 10.19 1.75
C ALA A 187 4.82 9.56 2.95
N SER A 188 3.47 9.52 2.96
CA SER A 188 2.68 8.89 4.03
C SER A 188 2.75 7.36 4.03
N CYS A 189 3.22 6.77 2.93
CA CYS A 189 3.40 5.33 2.80
C CYS A 189 4.51 4.77 3.68
N ILE A 190 5.45 5.59 4.14
CA ILE A 190 6.64 5.18 4.87
C ILE A 190 6.82 5.95 6.17
N SER A 191 7.32 5.27 7.19
CA SER A 191 7.69 5.89 8.46
C SER A 191 8.93 5.24 9.07
N VAL A 192 9.65 6.00 9.90
CA VAL A 192 10.72 5.50 10.74
C VAL A 192 10.61 6.12 12.12
N ASN A 193 10.76 5.30 13.16
CA ASN A 193 10.67 5.74 14.55
C ASN A 193 12.03 6.22 15.07
N ASP A 194 12.03 6.87 16.24
CA ASP A 194 13.25 7.25 16.92
C ASP A 194 13.96 6.00 17.44
N VAL A 195 15.25 5.93 17.19
CA VAL A 195 16.14 4.90 17.71
C VAL A 195 16.61 5.32 19.09
N LYS A 196 16.52 4.39 20.06
CA LYS A 196 17.08 4.56 21.41
C LYS A 196 18.20 3.54 21.58
N PRO A 197 19.46 3.99 21.67
CA PRO A 197 20.59 3.10 21.98
C PRO A 197 20.39 2.41 23.33
N GLU A 198 20.77 1.15 23.43
CA GLU A 198 20.71 0.41 24.69
C GLU A 198 21.88 0.80 25.61
N SER A 199 21.59 1.01 26.90
CA SER A 199 22.59 1.53 27.85
C SER A 199 23.78 0.57 28.12
N TYR A 200 23.54 -0.74 28.00
CA TYR A 200 24.52 -1.78 28.35
C TYR A 200 25.17 -2.46 27.13
N THR A 201 24.71 -2.15 25.93
CA THR A 201 25.23 -2.73 24.69
C THR A 201 25.48 -1.63 23.67
N PRO A 202 26.65 -0.97 23.73
CA PRO A 202 26.92 0.26 23.00
C PRO A 202 26.65 0.21 21.50
N GLY A 203 26.95 -0.92 20.86
CA GLY A 203 26.80 -1.10 19.42
C GLY A 203 25.45 -1.65 18.98
N LYS A 204 24.52 -1.90 19.92
CA LYS A 204 23.21 -2.50 19.60
C LYS A 204 22.12 -1.44 19.47
N VAL A 205 21.39 -1.50 18.38
CA VAL A 205 20.20 -0.67 18.14
C VAL A 205 19.12 -1.48 17.43
N ILE A 206 17.88 -1.04 17.58
CA ILE A 206 16.75 -1.59 16.86
C ILE A 206 16.09 -0.46 16.05
N PHE A 207 16.11 -0.58 14.73
CA PHE A 207 15.38 0.28 13.83
C PHE A 207 13.95 -0.23 13.67
N THR A 208 12.97 0.65 13.86
CA THR A 208 11.56 0.34 13.68
C THR A 208 10.88 1.37 12.78
N GLY A 209 9.85 0.95 12.06
CA GLY A 209 9.13 1.80 11.12
C GLY A 209 8.07 1.01 10.37
N SER A 210 7.57 1.55 9.28
CA SER A 210 6.59 0.84 8.45
C SER A 210 6.64 1.28 6.99
N SER A 211 6.17 0.37 6.12
CA SER A 211 5.83 0.60 4.73
C SER A 211 4.41 0.12 4.47
N LYS A 212 3.51 1.02 4.10
CA LYS A 212 2.11 0.73 3.79
C LYS A 212 1.95 0.73 2.26
N VAL A 213 2.14 -0.42 1.67
CA VAL A 213 2.09 -0.63 0.22
C VAL A 213 1.32 -1.92 -0.06
N SER A 214 0.27 -1.87 -0.89
CA SER A 214 -0.45 -3.07 -1.32
C SER A 214 0.36 -3.84 -2.37
N GLU A 215 0.11 -5.14 -2.50
CA GLU A 215 0.80 -5.98 -3.50
C GLU A 215 0.54 -5.50 -4.94
N LEU A 216 -0.68 -5.03 -5.24
CA LEU A 216 -1.00 -4.47 -6.55
C LEU A 216 -0.18 -3.20 -6.84
N ALA A 217 -0.06 -2.27 -5.88
CA ALA A 217 0.75 -1.07 -6.04
C ALA A 217 2.24 -1.39 -6.15
N LYS A 218 2.74 -2.35 -5.35
CA LYS A 218 4.12 -2.82 -5.41
C LYS A 218 4.48 -3.35 -6.79
N THR A 219 3.60 -4.16 -7.38
CA THR A 219 3.80 -4.71 -8.72
C THR A 219 3.67 -3.62 -9.80
N THR A 220 2.63 -2.77 -9.71
CA THR A 220 2.35 -1.73 -10.70
C THR A 220 3.48 -0.71 -10.83
N TYR A 221 4.06 -0.30 -9.71
CA TYR A 221 5.10 0.74 -9.65
C TYR A 221 6.49 0.21 -9.33
N SER A 222 6.71 -1.12 -9.28
CA SER A 222 7.98 -1.74 -8.91
C SER A 222 8.55 -1.17 -7.59
N ILE A 223 7.70 -1.06 -6.56
CA ILE A 223 8.06 -0.40 -5.31
C ILE A 223 9.06 -1.25 -4.51
N VAL A 224 10.15 -0.62 -4.08
CA VAL A 224 11.13 -1.17 -3.13
C VAL A 224 11.24 -0.21 -1.95
N THR A 225 11.07 -0.74 -0.73
CA THR A 225 11.22 0.02 0.50
C THR A 225 12.47 -0.44 1.24
N SER A 226 13.28 0.50 1.71
CA SER A 226 14.53 0.21 2.41
C SER A 226 14.80 1.17 3.57
N LEU A 227 15.42 0.65 4.61
CA LEU A 227 16.13 1.42 5.63
C LEU A 227 17.51 1.78 5.09
N GLU A 228 17.90 3.03 5.16
CA GLU A 228 19.24 3.52 4.89
C GLU A 228 19.82 4.11 6.18
N TYR A 229 21.07 3.74 6.51
CA TYR A 229 21.81 4.35 7.63
C TYR A 229 23.29 4.51 7.28
N ALA A 230 23.92 5.57 7.81
CA ALA A 230 25.31 5.95 7.54
C ALA A 230 25.87 6.73 8.71
N THR A 231 27.20 6.94 8.72
CA THR A 231 27.87 7.82 9.68
C THR A 231 27.92 9.27 9.22
N ASP A 232 27.55 9.56 7.98
CA ASP A 232 27.48 10.89 7.40
C ASP A 232 26.07 11.26 6.97
N LYS A 233 25.74 12.57 6.96
CA LYS A 233 24.42 13.11 6.61
C LYS A 233 24.07 12.96 5.13
N ASP A 234 25.08 12.82 4.28
CA ASP A 234 24.91 12.74 2.83
C ASP A 234 24.70 11.30 2.37
N PHE A 235 24.79 10.36 3.29
CA PHE A 235 24.62 8.92 3.03
C PHE A 235 25.58 8.38 1.97
N SER A 236 26.85 8.88 1.97
CA SER A 236 27.89 8.52 0.99
C SER A 236 28.27 7.03 1.10
N ASP A 237 28.42 6.54 2.33
CA ASP A 237 28.75 5.13 2.65
C ASP A 237 27.57 4.43 3.33
N LYS A 238 26.37 4.60 2.79
CA LYS A 238 25.17 4.05 3.41
C LYS A 238 25.09 2.54 3.36
N THR A 239 24.65 1.97 4.45
CA THR A 239 24.15 0.60 4.50
C THR A 239 22.65 0.62 4.19
N VAL A 240 22.21 -0.33 3.36
CA VAL A 240 20.83 -0.44 2.90
C VAL A 240 20.25 -1.78 3.36
N LYS A 241 19.06 -1.75 3.96
CA LYS A 241 18.29 -2.94 4.36
C LYS A 241 16.89 -2.86 3.81
N GLU A 242 16.56 -3.67 2.81
CA GLU A 242 15.19 -3.78 2.27
C GLU A 242 14.24 -4.44 3.26
N PHE A 243 12.98 -4.01 3.24
CA PHE A 243 11.91 -4.58 4.05
C PHE A 243 10.54 -4.40 3.39
N THR A 244 9.54 -5.13 3.90
CA THR A 244 8.14 -5.02 3.47
C THR A 244 7.27 -4.97 4.73
N GLY A 245 6.26 -4.11 4.74
CA GLY A 245 5.36 -3.95 5.89
C GLY A 245 6.04 -3.28 7.08
N ASN A 246 6.07 -3.96 8.22
CA ASN A 246 6.69 -3.41 9.43
C ASN A 246 8.20 -3.66 9.44
N LEU A 247 8.96 -2.60 9.69
CA LEU A 247 10.39 -2.66 9.94
C LEU A 247 10.64 -2.98 11.42
N SER A 248 11.40 -4.05 11.68
CA SER A 248 12.04 -4.33 12.95
C SER A 248 13.39 -4.95 12.65
N PHE A 249 14.43 -4.12 12.64
CA PHE A 249 15.79 -4.53 12.28
C PHE A 249 16.78 -4.22 13.40
N GLN A 250 17.33 -5.28 13.99
CA GLN A 250 18.38 -5.16 14.99
C GLN A 250 19.75 -5.16 14.33
N LYS A 251 20.59 -4.20 14.71
CA LYS A 251 22.01 -4.12 14.37
C LYS A 251 22.82 -4.15 15.67
N ASN A 252 23.86 -4.99 15.73
CA ASN A 252 24.55 -5.31 16.97
C ASN A 252 26.00 -4.79 17.03
N ASP A 253 26.58 -4.45 15.90
CA ASP A 253 28.01 -4.23 15.70
C ASP A 253 28.34 -2.80 15.22
N LEU A 254 27.53 -1.83 15.63
CA LEU A 254 27.83 -0.42 15.37
C LEU A 254 29.04 0.05 16.24
N LYS A 255 29.81 1.00 15.71
CA LYS A 255 30.92 1.60 16.45
C LYS A 255 30.40 2.37 17.67
N PRO A 256 31.03 2.23 18.86
CA PRO A 256 30.71 3.02 20.05
C PRO A 256 30.95 4.52 19.84
N ALA A 257 30.30 5.35 20.67
CA ALA A 257 30.44 6.80 20.68
C ALA A 257 30.30 7.45 19.26
N THR A 258 29.54 6.81 18.37
CA THR A 258 29.44 7.19 16.96
C THR A 258 28.06 7.66 16.64
N THR A 259 27.93 8.80 15.97
CA THR A 259 26.64 9.30 15.48
C THR A 259 26.30 8.65 14.13
N TYR A 260 25.12 8.08 14.06
CA TYR A 260 24.53 7.51 12.84
C TYR A 260 23.32 8.32 12.41
N TYR A 261 23.19 8.53 11.11
CA TYR A 261 22.03 9.11 10.43
C TYR A 261 21.25 8.01 9.76
N TYR A 262 19.93 8.10 9.77
CA TYR A 262 19.09 7.07 9.17
C TYR A 262 17.78 7.64 8.62
N ARG A 263 17.23 6.95 7.65
CA ARG A 263 15.96 7.26 7.01
C ARG A 263 15.36 6.01 6.35
N VAL A 264 14.08 6.05 6.05
CA VAL A 264 13.45 5.07 5.16
C VAL A 264 13.30 5.69 3.77
N ALA A 265 13.64 4.91 2.74
CA ALA A 265 13.49 5.23 1.34
C ALA A 265 12.42 4.34 0.71
N LEU A 266 11.59 4.90 -0.18
CA LEU A 266 10.66 4.19 -1.05
C LEU A 266 11.00 4.55 -2.49
N ALA A 267 11.64 3.63 -3.19
CA ALA A 267 11.92 3.75 -4.61
C ALA A 267 10.75 3.18 -5.42
N TYR A 268 10.34 3.86 -6.48
CA TYR A 268 9.28 3.43 -7.37
C TYR A 268 9.46 3.97 -8.77
N LYS A 269 8.74 3.39 -9.73
CA LYS A 269 8.74 3.82 -11.12
C LYS A 269 7.34 4.22 -11.56
N ASP A 270 7.20 5.40 -12.13
CA ASP A 270 5.97 5.85 -12.79
C ASP A 270 6.21 6.12 -14.29
N SER A 271 5.19 6.65 -14.97
CA SER A 271 5.28 6.99 -16.40
C SER A 271 6.34 8.05 -16.73
N LYS A 272 6.87 8.77 -15.72
CA LYS A 272 7.89 9.81 -15.86
C LYS A 272 9.30 9.33 -15.49
N GLY A 273 9.45 8.06 -15.07
CA GLY A 273 10.71 7.43 -14.71
C GLY A 273 10.83 7.04 -13.25
N ASP A 274 12.06 6.76 -12.83
CA ASP A 274 12.38 6.32 -11.48
C ASP A 274 12.31 7.48 -10.49
N LYS A 275 11.76 7.21 -9.31
CA LYS A 275 11.58 8.16 -8.21
C LYS A 275 11.90 7.53 -6.88
N THR A 276 12.29 8.37 -5.93
CA THR A 276 12.50 7.94 -4.55
C THR A 276 11.91 8.96 -3.59
N LEU A 277 11.11 8.47 -2.66
CA LEU A 277 10.59 9.23 -1.52
C LEU A 277 11.40 8.87 -0.28
N TYR A 278 11.59 9.83 0.61
CA TYR A 278 12.34 9.64 1.84
C TYR A 278 11.52 10.14 3.03
N THR A 279 11.67 9.47 4.17
CA THR A 279 11.32 10.08 5.46
C THR A 279 12.30 11.19 5.80
N ALA A 280 11.97 12.01 6.78
CA ALA A 280 12.96 12.92 7.37
C ALA A 280 14.18 12.13 7.88
N VAL A 281 15.38 12.72 7.74
CA VAL A 281 16.60 12.16 8.30
C VAL A 281 16.55 12.29 9.81
N LYS A 282 16.79 11.18 10.51
CA LYS A 282 16.95 11.10 11.96
C LYS A 282 18.37 10.71 12.31
N SER A 283 18.74 10.89 13.56
CA SER A 283 20.07 10.49 14.06
C SER A 283 20.00 9.96 15.47
N PHE A 284 20.95 9.15 15.83
CA PHE A 284 21.25 8.72 17.19
C PHE A 284 22.75 8.61 17.35
N THR A 285 23.23 8.64 18.60
CA THR A 285 24.65 8.36 18.92
C THR A 285 24.68 7.09 19.76
N THR A 286 25.51 6.15 19.37
CA THR A 286 25.77 4.93 20.17
C THR A 286 26.45 5.30 21.47
N ASN A 287 26.23 4.49 22.51
CA ASN A 287 26.88 4.72 23.79
C ASN A 287 28.39 4.51 23.71
N GLU A 288 29.11 5.08 24.67
CA GLU A 288 30.52 4.87 24.81
C GLU A 288 30.84 3.43 25.26
N MET A 289 32.04 2.97 24.96
CA MET A 289 32.56 1.71 25.46
C MET A 289 32.83 1.82 26.95
N VAL A 290 32.39 0.84 27.73
CA VAL A 290 32.77 0.73 29.14
C VAL A 290 33.95 -0.23 29.25
N VAL A 291 35.08 0.29 29.67
CA VAL A 291 36.29 -0.48 29.98
C VAL A 291 36.53 -0.42 31.47
N SER A 292 36.76 -1.55 32.11
CA SER A 292 37.14 -1.63 33.52
C SER A 292 38.54 -2.25 33.69
N VAL A 293 39.35 -1.66 34.54
CA VAL A 293 40.67 -2.18 34.91
C VAL A 293 40.68 -2.39 36.41
N GLY A 294 41.11 -3.55 36.84
CA GLY A 294 41.21 -3.89 38.26
C GLY A 294 42.51 -4.64 38.62
N ALA A 295 43.01 -4.40 39.79
CA ALA A 295 44.16 -5.14 40.32
C ALA A 295 43.69 -6.38 41.09
N SER A 296 44.33 -7.52 40.85
CA SER A 296 44.15 -8.70 41.70
C SER A 296 45.00 -8.59 42.95
N THR A 297 44.37 -8.45 44.10
CA THR A 297 45.04 -8.31 45.40
C THR A 297 45.91 -9.53 45.79
N THR A 298 45.59 -10.68 45.20
CA THR A 298 46.35 -11.94 45.43
C THR A 298 47.68 -12.02 44.65
N ASN A 299 47.88 -11.14 43.66
CA ASN A 299 49.00 -11.17 42.73
C ASN A 299 49.88 -9.91 42.82
N ILE A 300 49.78 -9.12 43.90
CA ILE A 300 50.63 -7.98 44.15
C ILE A 300 51.89 -8.50 44.90
N LYS A 301 53.06 -8.34 44.28
CA LYS A 301 54.38 -8.69 44.84
C LYS A 301 55.22 -7.44 44.98
N ALA A 302 56.43 -7.58 45.64
CA ALA A 302 57.31 -6.45 45.84
C ALA A 302 57.72 -5.77 44.50
N THR A 303 57.83 -6.51 43.41
CA THR A 303 58.34 -6.03 42.12
C THR A 303 57.49 -6.39 40.96
N SER A 304 56.24 -6.91 41.19
CA SER A 304 55.32 -7.22 40.14
C SER A 304 53.85 -7.16 40.58
N ILE A 305 52.97 -6.92 39.66
CA ILE A 305 51.50 -6.95 39.84
C ILE A 305 50.84 -7.55 38.60
N LYS A 306 49.74 -8.30 38.80
CA LYS A 306 48.86 -8.69 37.73
C LYS A 306 47.65 -7.79 37.71
N LEU A 307 47.34 -7.25 36.55
CA LEU A 307 46.13 -6.45 36.29
C LEU A 307 45.14 -7.28 35.50
N GLY A 308 43.87 -7.21 35.90
CA GLY A 308 42.75 -7.70 35.14
C GLY A 308 42.11 -6.56 34.33
N ILE A 309 41.86 -6.80 33.08
CA ILE A 309 41.17 -5.88 32.19
C ILE A 309 39.84 -6.52 31.80
N GLY A 310 38.74 -5.81 32.03
CA GLY A 310 37.41 -6.22 31.60
C GLY A 310 36.82 -5.19 30.65
N PHE A 311 36.30 -5.64 29.55
CA PHE A 311 35.47 -4.82 28.64
C PHE A 311 34.42 -5.69 27.94
N ASP A 312 33.30 -5.08 27.63
CA ASP A 312 32.24 -5.73 26.87
C ASP A 312 32.41 -5.37 25.39
N TYR A 313 32.76 -6.35 24.57
CA TYR A 313 33.00 -6.19 23.14
C TYR A 313 32.00 -6.97 22.27
N SER A 314 31.02 -7.61 22.87
CA SER A 314 30.16 -8.61 22.19
C SER A 314 29.24 -8.03 21.12
N MET A 315 29.11 -6.71 21.06
CA MET A 315 28.03 -6.06 20.27
C MET A 315 28.52 -4.87 19.42
N TRP A 316 29.74 -4.87 18.92
CA TRP A 316 30.25 -3.76 18.11
C TRP A 316 31.25 -4.18 17.03
N ASP A 317 31.59 -3.27 16.13
CA ASP A 317 32.65 -3.44 15.16
C ASP A 317 34.01 -3.38 15.89
N ARG A 318 34.75 -4.48 15.86
CA ARG A 318 36.05 -4.68 16.55
C ARG A 318 37.22 -4.47 15.62
N THR A 319 36.99 -4.17 14.35
CA THR A 319 38.06 -4.01 13.36
C THR A 319 39.07 -2.96 13.80
N GLY A 320 40.33 -3.39 13.98
CA GLY A 320 41.41 -2.52 14.41
C GLY A 320 41.38 -2.11 15.90
N LEU A 321 40.54 -2.78 16.74
CA LEU A 321 40.52 -2.55 18.18
C LEU A 321 41.68 -3.27 18.84
N VAL A 322 42.58 -2.50 19.47
CA VAL A 322 43.67 -3.00 20.31
C VAL A 322 43.38 -2.68 21.78
N THR A 323 43.54 -3.63 22.66
CA THR A 323 43.34 -3.46 24.09
C THR A 323 44.63 -3.64 24.84
N GLY A 324 44.77 -2.99 25.98
CA GLY A 324 45.94 -3.10 26.80
C GLY A 324 45.77 -2.41 28.16
N ALA A 325 46.81 -2.48 28.97
CA ALA A 325 46.88 -1.75 30.23
C ALA A 325 48.14 -0.88 30.25
N ILE A 326 48.03 0.26 30.89
CA ILE A 326 49.17 1.12 31.22
C ILE A 326 49.35 1.17 32.73
N MET A 327 50.60 1.37 33.15
CA MET A 327 50.95 1.56 34.53
C MET A 327 52.05 2.60 34.66
N THR A 328 51.93 3.49 35.61
CA THR A 328 52.89 4.60 35.87
C THR A 328 52.82 5.04 37.31
N THR A 329 53.80 5.80 37.75
CA THR A 329 53.83 6.49 39.07
C THR A 329 53.11 7.85 39.00
N ASP A 330 52.80 8.33 37.83
CA ASP A 330 52.02 9.57 37.59
C ASP A 330 50.53 9.35 37.91
N PRO A 331 49.96 10.14 38.85
CA PRO A 331 48.52 10.02 39.16
C PRO A 331 47.58 10.36 37.99
N ALA A 332 48.02 11.07 36.96
CA ALA A 332 47.20 11.32 35.77
C ALA A 332 46.98 10.04 34.95
N CYS A 333 47.94 9.11 35.01
CA CYS A 333 47.88 7.80 34.33
C CYS A 333 47.46 7.87 32.86
N GLU A 334 48.14 8.70 32.10
CA GLU A 334 47.89 8.88 30.66
C GLU A 334 48.99 8.18 29.85
N LEU A 335 48.72 7.85 28.59
CA LEU A 335 49.72 7.27 27.67
C LEU A 335 50.98 8.15 27.51
N THR A 336 50.84 9.45 27.77
CA THR A 336 51.89 10.47 27.69
C THR A 336 52.59 10.70 29.04
N SER A 337 52.16 10.05 30.13
CA SER A 337 52.74 10.19 31.45
C SER A 337 54.21 9.69 31.47
N GLU A 338 55.05 10.33 32.28
CA GLU A 338 56.45 9.92 32.44
C GLU A 338 56.53 8.52 33.03
N GLY A 339 57.40 7.70 32.48
CA GLY A 339 57.68 6.34 32.99
C GLY A 339 56.54 5.36 32.77
N VAL A 340 55.68 5.60 31.81
CA VAL A 340 54.57 4.69 31.45
C VAL A 340 55.10 3.35 30.99
N MET A 341 54.67 2.30 31.67
CA MET A 341 54.79 0.92 31.22
C MET A 341 53.49 0.53 30.51
N MET A 342 53.57 0.03 29.28
CA MET A 342 52.43 -0.41 28.50
C MET A 342 52.52 -1.90 28.20
N LYS A 343 51.41 -2.56 28.31
CA LYS A 343 51.21 -3.93 27.83
C LYS A 343 50.03 -3.94 26.88
N GLU A 344 50.28 -4.19 25.62
CA GLU A 344 49.26 -4.50 24.64
C GLU A 344 48.96 -6.00 24.73
N SER A 345 47.69 -6.30 24.79
CA SER A 345 47.25 -7.65 25.03
C SER A 345 46.26 -8.06 24.03
N TYR A 346 46.50 -8.69 23.00
CA TYR A 346 45.62 -9.38 22.04
C TYR A 346 44.82 -8.54 21.04
N ASP A 347 44.86 -9.04 19.82
CA ASP A 347 43.91 -8.74 18.78
C ASP A 347 42.52 -9.29 19.18
N VAL A 348 41.52 -8.42 19.29
CA VAL A 348 40.18 -8.74 19.77
C VAL A 348 39.35 -9.39 18.70
N GLU A 349 39.82 -9.48 17.44
CA GLU A 349 39.11 -10.06 16.32
C GLU A 349 38.80 -11.56 16.51
N ASP A 350 39.65 -12.27 17.24
CA ASP A 350 39.53 -13.73 17.43
C ASP A 350 38.67 -14.15 18.64
N MET A 351 38.01 -13.23 19.33
CA MET A 351 37.31 -13.52 20.58
C MET A 351 35.80 -13.63 20.42
N PHE A 352 35.25 -14.76 20.89
CA PHE A 352 33.86 -15.14 20.54
C PHE A 352 32.78 -14.69 21.54
N PHE A 353 33.00 -14.35 22.79
CA PHE A 353 31.94 -14.06 23.77
C PHE A 353 32.33 -13.12 24.93
N GLY A 354 31.44 -12.14 25.23
CA GLY A 354 31.18 -11.54 26.53
C GLY A 354 32.26 -10.62 27.09
N THR A 355 32.15 -10.36 28.38
CA THR A 355 33.14 -9.61 29.17
C THR A 355 34.40 -10.42 29.30
N MET A 356 35.52 -9.91 28.78
CA MET A 356 36.80 -10.58 28.91
C MET A 356 37.62 -9.98 30.04
N THR A 357 38.20 -10.84 30.87
CA THR A 357 39.17 -10.44 31.84
C THR A 357 40.55 -10.99 31.42
N MET A 358 41.45 -10.13 31.02
CA MET A 358 42.82 -10.49 30.76
C MET A 358 43.66 -10.14 31.98
N LEU A 359 44.61 -11.01 32.29
CA LEU A 359 45.54 -10.79 33.38
C LEU A 359 46.96 -10.61 32.81
N ASP A 360 47.41 -9.38 32.77
CA ASP A 360 48.80 -9.05 32.41
C ASP A 360 49.67 -8.81 33.65
N GLU A 361 50.91 -9.31 33.62
CA GLU A 361 51.86 -9.11 34.70
C GLU A 361 52.81 -7.99 34.33
N PHE A 362 52.78 -6.91 35.11
CA PHE A 362 53.79 -5.87 35.10
C PHE A 362 54.91 -6.26 36.09
N THR A 363 56.11 -6.27 35.59
CA THR A 363 57.31 -6.65 36.35
C THR A 363 58.36 -5.51 36.41
N GLY A 364 59.34 -5.59 37.30
CA GLY A 364 60.33 -4.54 37.42
C GLY A 364 59.88 -3.31 38.20
N LEU A 365 58.81 -3.46 39.01
CA LEU A 365 58.30 -2.38 39.85
C LEU A 365 59.27 -2.11 41.05
N GLU A 366 59.27 -0.84 41.46
CA GLU A 366 60.00 -0.42 42.69
C GLU A 366 59.17 -0.84 43.91
N PRO A 367 59.82 -1.53 44.91
CA PRO A 367 59.12 -1.87 46.14
C PRO A 367 58.61 -0.64 46.90
N ALA A 368 57.47 -0.79 47.59
CA ALA A 368 56.89 0.27 48.42
C ALA A 368 56.49 1.55 47.59
N THR A 369 56.37 1.42 46.28
CA THR A 369 56.07 2.53 45.40
C THR A 369 54.55 2.46 44.97
N LYS A 370 53.87 3.61 44.92
CA LYS A 370 52.52 3.71 44.47
C LYS A 370 52.48 3.81 42.94
N TYR A 371 51.75 2.93 42.34
CA TYR A 371 51.48 2.94 40.90
C TYR A 371 50.02 3.19 40.65
N TYR A 372 49.73 3.84 39.51
CA TYR A 372 48.40 4.07 38.96
C TYR A 372 48.27 3.26 37.66
N PHE A 373 47.06 2.76 37.37
CA PHE A 373 46.77 1.96 36.20
C PHE A 373 45.32 2.22 35.71
#